data_d6c9e38a3b53159f469ab8dde8b0cf95
#
_entry.id   d6c9e38a3b53159f469ab8dde8b0cf95
#
_cell.length_a   1.000
_cell.length_b   1.000
_cell.length_c   1.000
_cell.angle_alpha   90.00
_cell.angle_beta   90.00
_cell.angle_gamma   90.00
#
_symmetry.space_group_name_H-M   'P 1'
#
loop_
_entity.id
_entity.type
_entity.pdbx_description
1 polymer ?
#
loop_
_entity_poly.entity_id
_entity_poly.type
_entity_poly.pdbx_seq_one_letter_code
_entity_poly.pdbx_strand_id
1 'polypeptide(L)'
;MSAFIELDHVTKTFGSSGFFGGGSVTIAVDDVSLTIDEDEPAITTVAGESGSGKTTLTRLLLGSHVPTDGRMLYRGKDFTKLTRRERRAFQREVQPIFQDPFESYNPFYKVDHVLDAPIKNFKLAGSVAEKKRMIEDALEKVGLVPEETLGRFPHQLSGGQRQRVMVARAL
;
A
#
# COMPACT_ATOMS: atom_id res chain seq x y z
N MET A 1 5.78 19.02 -15.00
CA MET A 1 5.80 17.74 -14.24
C MET A 1 4.89 17.92 -13.05
N SER A 2 3.96 17.02 -12.87
CA SER A 2 3.02 17.10 -11.74
C SER A 2 3.42 16.01 -10.74
N ALA A 3 3.77 16.39 -9.52
CA ALA A 3 4.12 15.47 -8.48
C ALA A 3 2.87 14.67 -8.07
N PHE A 4 2.96 13.33 -8.14
CA PHE A 4 1.93 12.42 -7.67
C PHE A 4 1.95 12.32 -6.14
N ILE A 5 3.13 12.02 -5.58
CA ILE A 5 3.40 12.04 -4.14
C ILE A 5 4.68 12.83 -3.91
N GLU A 6 4.64 13.72 -2.92
CA GLU A 6 5.80 14.49 -2.51
C GLU A 6 5.95 14.42 -0.98
N LEU A 7 7.14 14.08 -0.54
CA LEU A 7 7.58 14.28 0.83
C LEU A 7 8.43 15.55 0.86
N ASP A 8 8.03 16.52 1.65
CA ASP A 8 8.66 17.83 1.79
C ASP A 8 9.21 17.97 3.20
N HIS A 9 10.53 17.78 3.34
CA HIS A 9 11.27 17.85 4.60
C HIS A 9 10.64 17.01 5.73
N VAL A 10 10.29 15.75 5.41
CA VAL A 10 9.54 14.89 6.31
C VAL A 10 10.43 14.29 7.39
N THR A 11 10.04 14.51 8.64
CA THR A 11 10.60 13.85 9.82
C THR A 11 9.53 13.01 10.51
N LYS A 12 9.90 11.80 10.96
CA LYS A 12 9.04 10.93 11.75
C LYS A 12 9.74 10.46 13.00
N THR A 13 9.17 10.82 14.14
CA THR A 13 9.63 10.38 15.46
C THR A 13 8.60 9.45 16.11
N PHE A 14 9.08 8.53 16.94
CA PHE A 14 8.29 7.67 17.81
C PHE A 14 8.76 7.82 19.25
N GLY A 15 7.86 7.62 20.19
CA GLY A 15 8.10 7.80 21.62
C GLY A 15 7.30 8.97 22.17
N SER A 16 7.18 9.04 23.48
CA SER A 16 6.58 10.15 24.19
C SER A 16 7.62 10.81 25.08
N SER A 17 7.69 12.14 25.10
CA SER A 17 8.29 12.85 26.21
C SER A 17 7.41 12.62 27.43
N GLY A 18 7.82 11.70 28.31
CA GLY A 18 7.06 11.43 29.54
C GLY A 18 6.96 12.70 30.39
N PHE A 19 5.81 12.92 31.01
CA PHE A 19 5.52 14.08 31.85
C PHE A 19 6.50 14.20 33.06
N PHE A 20 7.33 13.17 33.29
CA PHE A 20 8.37 13.09 34.33
C PHE A 20 9.80 12.87 33.78
N GLY A 21 10.10 13.29 32.56
CA GLY A 21 11.49 13.43 32.11
C GLY A 21 12.26 12.16 31.71
N GLY A 22 11.60 11.05 31.37
CA GLY A 22 12.23 9.77 31.05
C GLY A 22 11.84 9.08 29.74
N GLY A 23 11.26 9.78 28.78
CA GLY A 23 10.88 9.19 27.51
C GLY A 23 12.02 9.22 26.48
N SER A 24 12.36 8.08 25.86
CA SER A 24 13.25 8.07 24.70
C SER A 24 12.45 8.40 23.43
N VAL A 25 12.89 9.39 22.69
CA VAL A 25 12.37 9.71 21.34
C VAL A 25 13.33 9.07 20.33
N THR A 26 12.76 8.24 19.45
CA THR A 26 13.50 7.64 18.33
C THR A 26 13.12 8.36 17.05
N ILE A 27 14.11 8.91 16.34
CA ILE A 27 13.93 9.47 15.01
C ILE A 27 14.04 8.31 14.02
N ALA A 28 12.93 7.99 13.35
CA ALA A 28 12.87 6.88 12.40
C ALA A 28 13.04 7.34 10.93
N VAL A 29 12.68 8.58 10.64
CA VAL A 29 12.92 9.27 9.36
C VAL A 29 13.31 10.70 9.74
N ASP A 30 14.39 11.21 9.16
CA ASP A 30 14.94 12.52 9.47
C ASP A 30 15.12 13.34 8.20
N ASP A 31 14.39 14.42 8.09
CA ASP A 31 14.46 15.43 7.00
C ASP A 31 14.50 14.86 5.58
N VAL A 32 13.60 13.95 5.25
CA VAL A 32 13.57 13.30 3.94
C VAL A 32 12.68 14.06 2.97
N SER A 33 13.23 14.42 1.81
CA SER A 33 12.49 14.96 0.67
C SER A 33 12.56 13.96 -0.49
N LEU A 34 11.40 13.64 -1.08
CA LEU A 34 11.26 12.69 -2.18
C LEU A 34 10.06 13.06 -3.02
N THR A 35 10.22 13.04 -4.35
CA THR A 35 9.11 13.23 -5.30
C THR A 35 8.92 11.97 -6.15
N ILE A 36 7.67 11.55 -6.28
CA ILE A 36 7.22 10.53 -7.24
C ILE A 36 6.34 11.26 -8.25
N ASP A 37 6.78 11.29 -9.50
CA ASP A 37 6.08 11.98 -10.58
C ASP A 37 4.93 11.14 -11.15
N GLU A 38 3.87 11.81 -11.63
CA GLU A 38 2.73 11.16 -12.26
C GLU A 38 3.00 10.82 -13.73
N ASP A 39 3.75 11.67 -14.42
CA ASP A 39 3.95 11.62 -15.88
C ASP A 39 5.14 10.74 -16.28
N GLU A 40 6.05 10.43 -15.37
CA GLU A 40 7.25 9.65 -15.63
C GLU A 40 7.28 8.36 -14.80
N PRO A 41 6.86 7.21 -15.38
CA PRO A 41 6.94 5.93 -14.68
C PRO A 41 8.40 5.61 -14.30
N ALA A 42 8.66 5.44 -13.02
CA ALA A 42 9.98 5.15 -12.48
C ALA A 42 9.94 4.06 -11.42
N ILE A 43 11.06 3.36 -11.25
CA ILE A 43 11.28 2.44 -10.13
C ILE A 43 12.14 3.16 -9.11
N THR A 44 11.54 3.56 -7.98
CA THR A 44 12.27 4.15 -6.87
C THR A 44 12.62 3.08 -5.85
N THR A 45 13.91 2.88 -5.59
CA THR A 45 14.39 1.88 -4.63
C THR A 45 14.90 2.56 -3.36
N VAL A 46 14.40 2.11 -2.20
CA VAL A 46 14.88 2.53 -0.88
C VAL A 46 15.76 1.43 -0.30
N ALA A 47 17.07 1.68 -0.26
CA ALA A 47 18.08 0.76 0.28
C ALA A 47 18.60 1.26 1.64
N GLY A 48 19.08 0.34 2.48
CA GLY A 48 19.65 0.64 3.79
C GLY A 48 19.63 -0.56 4.72
N GLU A 49 20.35 -0.48 5.83
CA GLU A 49 20.44 -1.53 6.86
C GLU A 49 19.11 -1.77 7.58
N SER A 50 19.03 -2.88 8.32
CA SER A 50 17.87 -3.14 9.20
C SER A 50 17.77 -2.03 10.25
N GLY A 51 16.55 -1.51 10.47
CA GLY A 51 16.33 -0.40 11.40
C GLY A 51 16.56 1.01 10.83
N SER A 52 17.03 1.17 9.58
CA SER A 52 17.29 2.49 8.97
C SER A 52 16.04 3.29 8.57
N GLY A 53 14.86 2.91 9.02
CA GLY A 53 13.62 3.67 8.77
C GLY A 53 12.86 3.34 7.48
N LYS A 54 13.32 2.40 6.63
CA LYS A 54 12.65 2.04 5.35
C LYS A 54 11.17 1.74 5.50
N THR A 55 10.83 0.91 6.47
CA THR A 55 9.43 0.55 6.75
C THR A 55 8.60 1.78 7.16
N THR A 56 9.19 2.69 7.94
CA THR A 56 8.53 3.93 8.35
C THR A 56 8.31 4.86 7.16
N LEU A 57 9.32 5.00 6.29
CA LEU A 57 9.21 5.78 5.07
C LEU A 57 8.11 5.21 4.15
N THR A 58 8.10 3.88 3.95
CA THR A 58 7.03 3.22 3.17
C THR A 58 5.65 3.47 3.77
N ARG A 59 5.50 3.41 5.10
CA ARG A 59 4.23 3.69 5.79
C ARG A 59 3.80 5.15 5.67
N LEU A 60 4.74 6.09 5.60
CA LEU A 60 4.45 7.49 5.28
C LEU A 60 3.93 7.60 3.85
N LEU A 61 4.63 7.02 2.85
CA LEU A 61 4.20 7.02 1.45
C LEU A 61 2.84 6.37 1.23
N LEU A 62 2.49 5.34 2.01
CA LEU A 62 1.16 4.71 2.00
C LEU A 62 0.09 5.50 2.76
N GLY A 63 0.46 6.63 3.38
CA GLY A 63 -0.45 7.44 4.18
C GLY A 63 -0.98 6.76 5.45
N SER A 64 -0.34 5.66 5.90
CA SER A 64 -0.68 4.96 7.14
C SER A 64 -0.02 5.60 8.36
N HIS A 65 1.02 6.39 8.14
CA HIS A 65 1.63 7.28 9.14
C HIS A 65 1.55 8.74 8.69
N VAL A 66 1.42 9.63 9.65
CA VAL A 66 1.51 11.07 9.43
C VAL A 66 2.89 11.53 9.87
N PRO A 67 3.57 12.43 9.14
CA PRO A 67 4.81 13.06 9.57
C PRO A 67 4.68 13.71 10.96
N THR A 68 5.78 13.74 11.70
CA THR A 68 5.87 14.53 12.94
C THR A 68 6.23 15.98 12.59
N ASP A 69 7.06 16.17 11.57
CA ASP A 69 7.39 17.47 10.98
C ASP A 69 7.53 17.32 9.46
N GLY A 70 7.46 18.44 8.73
CA GLY A 70 7.38 18.46 7.28
C GLY A 70 5.99 18.11 6.77
N ARG A 71 5.85 17.82 5.48
CA ARG A 71 4.57 17.56 4.83
C ARG A 71 4.65 16.41 3.83
N MET A 72 3.60 15.62 3.79
CA MET A 72 3.32 14.72 2.68
C MET A 72 2.22 15.34 1.81
N LEU A 73 2.48 15.47 0.52
CA LEU A 73 1.54 16.00 -0.45
C LEU A 73 1.10 14.88 -1.41
N TYR A 74 -0.16 14.88 -1.77
CA TYR A 74 -0.74 14.05 -2.82
C TYR A 74 -1.33 14.99 -3.87
N ARG A 75 -0.78 14.97 -5.08
CA ARG A 75 -1.08 15.90 -6.17
C ARG A 75 -1.10 17.37 -5.70
N GLY A 76 -0.04 17.75 -4.98
CA GLY A 76 0.15 19.11 -4.44
C GLY A 76 -0.71 19.47 -3.25
N LYS A 77 -1.60 18.59 -2.78
CA LYS A 77 -2.46 18.83 -1.62
C LYS A 77 -1.95 18.11 -0.39
N ASP A 78 -1.84 18.82 0.73
CA ASP A 78 -1.43 18.26 2.02
C ASP A 78 -2.31 17.05 2.40
N PHE A 79 -1.65 15.91 2.64
CA PHE A 79 -2.31 14.63 2.93
C PHE A 79 -3.21 14.70 4.17
N THR A 80 -2.86 15.52 5.15
CA THR A 80 -3.66 15.70 6.37
C THR A 80 -4.96 16.44 6.10
N LYS A 81 -5.00 17.24 5.03
CA LYS A 81 -6.16 18.07 4.61
C LYS A 81 -7.02 17.41 3.54
N LEU A 82 -6.68 16.17 3.13
CA LEU A 82 -7.49 15.44 2.15
C LEU A 82 -8.89 15.16 2.70
N THR A 83 -9.88 15.42 1.87
CA THR A 83 -11.26 14.99 2.11
C THR A 83 -11.36 13.46 2.10
N ARG A 84 -12.44 12.91 2.66
CA ARG A 84 -12.69 11.46 2.64
C ARG A 84 -12.70 10.89 1.22
N ARG A 85 -13.19 11.64 0.23
CA ARG A 85 -13.22 11.26 -1.19
C ARG A 85 -11.81 11.20 -1.77
N GLU A 86 -11.00 12.21 -1.54
CA GLU A 86 -9.61 12.29 -2.03
C GLU A 86 -8.73 11.22 -1.38
N ARG A 87 -8.89 10.99 -0.07
CA ARG A 87 -8.18 9.90 0.63
C ARG A 87 -8.54 8.53 0.06
N ARG A 88 -9.79 8.33 -0.33
CA ARG A 88 -10.23 7.09 -0.99
C ARG A 88 -9.67 6.95 -2.41
N ALA A 89 -9.54 8.05 -3.16
CA ALA A 89 -8.86 8.07 -4.46
C ALA A 89 -7.38 7.69 -4.29
N PHE A 90 -6.69 8.32 -3.36
CA PHE A 90 -5.32 7.96 -3.00
C PHE A 90 -5.16 6.46 -2.69
N GLN A 91 -6.01 5.91 -1.83
CA GLN A 91 -5.98 4.48 -1.48
C GLN A 91 -6.25 3.54 -2.66
N ARG A 92 -6.96 3.99 -3.68
CA ARG A 92 -7.19 3.24 -4.91
C ARG A 92 -5.95 3.27 -5.81
N GLU A 93 -5.25 4.39 -5.88
CA GLU A 93 -4.11 4.60 -6.78
C GLU A 93 -2.79 4.11 -6.16
N VAL A 94 -2.68 4.11 -4.83
CA VAL A 94 -1.48 3.67 -4.10
C VAL A 94 -1.77 2.37 -3.39
N GLN A 95 -1.27 1.26 -3.97
CA GLN A 95 -1.53 -0.09 -3.48
C GLN A 95 -0.26 -0.75 -2.96
N PRO A 96 -0.25 -1.27 -1.71
CA PRO A 96 0.87 -2.00 -1.18
C PRO A 96 0.90 -3.46 -1.64
N ILE A 97 2.11 -3.96 -1.94
CA ILE A 97 2.39 -5.38 -2.06
C ILE A 97 3.34 -5.73 -0.91
N PHE A 98 2.88 -6.58 0.01
CA PHE A 98 3.66 -6.95 1.19
C PHE A 98 4.69 -8.04 0.86
N GLN A 99 5.83 -7.98 1.55
CA GLN A 99 6.91 -8.95 1.39
C GLN A 99 6.48 -10.36 1.83
N ASP A 100 5.74 -10.46 2.93
CA ASP A 100 5.18 -11.72 3.42
C ASP A 100 3.68 -11.81 3.11
N PRO A 101 3.31 -12.63 2.11
CA PRO A 101 1.91 -12.83 1.78
C PRO A 101 1.13 -13.58 2.88
N PHE A 102 1.81 -14.32 3.77
CA PHE A 102 1.11 -15.08 4.82
C PHE A 102 0.42 -14.18 5.83
N GLU A 103 1.05 -13.07 6.21
CA GLU A 103 0.45 -12.11 7.15
C GLU A 103 -0.74 -11.34 6.54
N SER A 104 -0.82 -11.32 5.20
CA SER A 104 -1.85 -10.57 4.48
C SER A 104 -3.13 -11.35 4.23
N TYR A 105 -3.08 -12.68 4.37
CA TYR A 105 -4.23 -13.55 4.17
C TYR A 105 -4.85 -13.97 5.51
N ASN A 106 -6.17 -13.82 5.59
CA ASN A 106 -6.93 -14.52 6.63
C ASN A 106 -7.14 -15.98 6.20
N PRO A 107 -6.60 -16.98 6.94
CA PRO A 107 -6.64 -18.38 6.51
C PRO A 107 -8.06 -18.98 6.44
N PHE A 108 -9.03 -18.33 7.06
CA PHE A 108 -10.43 -18.77 7.05
C PHE A 108 -11.21 -18.34 5.80
N TYR A 109 -10.64 -17.47 4.97
CA TYR A 109 -11.28 -17.03 3.74
C TYR A 109 -10.56 -17.59 2.52
N LYS A 110 -11.33 -17.87 1.48
CA LYS A 110 -10.78 -18.20 0.15
C LYS A 110 -10.05 -16.99 -0.43
N VAL A 111 -9.14 -17.24 -1.35
CA VAL A 111 -8.36 -16.18 -2.02
C VAL A 111 -9.22 -15.21 -2.82
N ASP A 112 -10.37 -15.65 -3.27
CA ASP A 112 -11.41 -14.81 -3.90
C ASP A 112 -11.71 -13.56 -3.06
N HIS A 113 -11.74 -13.70 -1.72
CA HIS A 113 -12.05 -12.60 -0.82
C HIS A 113 -11.05 -11.45 -0.93
N VAL A 114 -9.77 -11.76 -1.14
CA VAL A 114 -8.70 -10.76 -1.28
C VAL A 114 -8.87 -9.96 -2.57
N LEU A 115 -9.30 -10.60 -3.66
CA LEU A 115 -9.55 -9.98 -4.96
C LEU A 115 -10.89 -9.22 -4.98
N ASP A 116 -11.90 -9.74 -4.29
CA ASP A 116 -13.22 -9.13 -4.17
C ASP A 116 -13.20 -7.80 -3.38
N ALA A 117 -12.36 -7.73 -2.34
CA ALA A 117 -12.35 -6.61 -1.41
C ALA A 117 -12.10 -5.24 -2.08
N PRO A 118 -11.07 -5.03 -2.91
CA PRO A 118 -10.84 -3.75 -3.59
C PRO A 118 -11.99 -3.42 -4.55
N ILE A 119 -12.50 -4.40 -5.32
CA ILE A 119 -13.58 -4.17 -6.28
C ILE A 119 -14.84 -3.65 -5.57
N LYS A 120 -15.20 -4.26 -4.44
CA LYS A 120 -16.32 -3.81 -3.61
C LYS A 120 -16.05 -2.45 -2.97
N ASN A 121 -14.87 -2.30 -2.35
CA ASN A 121 -14.54 -1.10 -1.60
C ASN A 121 -14.47 0.12 -2.51
N PHE A 122 -13.90 0.00 -3.69
CA PHE A 122 -13.77 1.11 -4.63
C PHE A 122 -14.90 1.19 -5.65
N LYS A 123 -15.85 0.23 -5.62
CA LYS A 123 -17.02 0.15 -6.55
C LYS A 123 -16.57 0.11 -8.01
N LEU A 124 -15.62 -0.78 -8.32
CA LEU A 124 -15.00 -0.86 -9.64
C LEU A 124 -15.88 -1.58 -10.68
N ALA A 125 -16.80 -2.44 -10.25
CA ALA A 125 -17.68 -3.21 -11.12
C ALA A 125 -19.14 -2.86 -10.86
N GLY A 126 -19.92 -2.76 -11.94
CA GLY A 126 -21.36 -2.51 -11.91
C GLY A 126 -22.20 -3.79 -11.89
N SER A 127 -21.60 -4.95 -12.17
CA SER A 127 -22.29 -6.25 -12.20
C SER A 127 -21.41 -7.39 -11.68
N VAL A 128 -22.06 -8.51 -11.35
CA VAL A 128 -21.34 -9.74 -10.93
C VAL A 128 -20.48 -10.29 -12.07
N ALA A 129 -20.98 -10.23 -13.31
CA ALA A 129 -20.26 -10.70 -14.48
C ALA A 129 -19.01 -9.83 -14.77
N GLU A 130 -19.12 -8.52 -14.61
CA GLU A 130 -18.00 -7.60 -14.77
C GLU A 130 -16.93 -7.83 -13.70
N LYS A 131 -17.35 -7.96 -12.43
CA LYS A 131 -16.45 -8.29 -11.33
C LYS A 131 -15.69 -9.59 -11.59
N LYS A 132 -16.39 -10.64 -12.06
CA LYS A 132 -15.76 -11.92 -12.37
C LYS A 132 -14.68 -11.75 -13.45
N ARG A 133 -14.99 -11.06 -14.55
CA ARG A 133 -14.01 -10.79 -15.62
C ARG A 133 -12.80 -10.02 -15.12
N MET A 134 -13.00 -8.96 -14.32
CA MET A 134 -11.88 -8.19 -13.75
C MET A 134 -10.94 -9.07 -12.91
N ILE A 135 -11.49 -9.99 -12.12
CA ILE A 135 -10.70 -10.92 -11.30
C ILE A 135 -9.93 -11.89 -12.19
N GLU A 136 -10.60 -12.49 -13.20
CA GLU A 136 -9.98 -13.43 -14.12
C GLU A 136 -8.85 -12.75 -14.91
N ASP A 137 -9.10 -11.59 -15.50
CA ASP A 137 -8.10 -10.79 -16.22
C ASP A 137 -6.89 -10.43 -15.34
N ALA A 138 -7.12 -10.07 -14.07
CA ALA A 138 -6.04 -9.72 -13.15
C ALA A 138 -5.18 -10.95 -12.80
N LEU A 139 -5.78 -12.12 -12.61
CA LEU A 139 -5.07 -13.37 -12.37
C LEU A 139 -4.24 -13.80 -13.59
N GLU A 140 -4.80 -13.72 -14.79
CA GLU A 140 -4.10 -14.05 -16.04
C GLU A 140 -2.89 -13.14 -16.26
N LYS A 141 -3.01 -11.82 -15.99
CA LYS A 141 -1.89 -10.86 -16.10
C LYS A 141 -0.70 -11.22 -15.23
N VAL A 142 -0.91 -11.90 -14.12
CA VAL A 142 0.17 -12.37 -13.24
C VAL A 142 0.56 -13.84 -13.49
N GLY A 143 0.05 -14.44 -14.57
CA GLY A 143 0.36 -15.82 -14.95
C GLY A 143 -0.25 -16.87 -14.00
N LEU A 144 -1.44 -16.60 -13.49
CA LEU A 144 -2.24 -17.57 -12.74
C LEU A 144 -3.46 -17.99 -13.55
N VAL A 145 -3.79 -19.27 -13.49
CA VAL A 145 -5.00 -19.84 -14.11
C VAL A 145 -6.18 -19.62 -13.16
N PRO A 146 -7.22 -18.87 -13.56
CA PRO A 146 -8.33 -18.53 -12.69
C PRO A 146 -9.04 -19.75 -12.09
N GLU A 147 -9.34 -20.79 -12.92
CA GLU A 147 -10.04 -22.00 -12.52
C GLU A 147 -9.27 -22.82 -11.47
N GLU A 148 -7.92 -22.72 -11.51
CA GLU A 148 -7.05 -23.42 -10.57
C GLU A 148 -6.79 -22.60 -9.30
N THR A 149 -7.05 -21.29 -9.33
CA THR A 149 -6.72 -20.36 -8.26
C THR A 149 -7.95 -20.02 -7.41
N LEU A 150 -9.05 -19.70 -8.08
CA LEU A 150 -10.29 -19.30 -7.41
C LEU A 150 -10.92 -20.46 -6.64
N GLY A 151 -11.60 -20.15 -5.55
CA GLY A 151 -12.21 -21.14 -4.68
C GLY A 151 -11.26 -21.84 -3.72
N ARG A 152 -9.94 -21.64 -3.83
CA ARG A 152 -8.92 -22.22 -2.94
C ARG A 152 -8.71 -21.38 -1.70
N PHE A 153 -8.25 -22.02 -0.64
CA PHE A 153 -7.76 -21.36 0.55
C PHE A 153 -6.27 -21.00 0.41
N PRO A 154 -5.75 -20.02 1.14
CA PRO A 154 -4.34 -19.61 1.03
C PRO A 154 -3.35 -20.77 1.24
N HIS A 155 -3.62 -21.71 2.14
CA HIS A 155 -2.76 -22.86 2.40
C HIS A 155 -2.70 -23.88 1.24
N GLN A 156 -3.64 -23.83 0.30
CA GLN A 156 -3.68 -24.68 -0.90
C GLN A 156 -2.88 -24.10 -2.07
N LEU A 157 -2.33 -22.89 -1.92
CA LEU A 157 -1.50 -22.22 -2.90
C LEU A 157 -0.04 -22.22 -2.47
N SER A 158 0.88 -22.31 -3.42
CA SER A 158 2.31 -22.09 -3.16
C SER A 158 2.61 -20.66 -2.73
N GLY A 159 3.77 -20.42 -2.10
CA GLY A 159 4.20 -19.06 -1.73
C GLY A 159 4.19 -18.09 -2.91
N GLY A 160 4.74 -18.52 -4.05
CA GLY A 160 4.76 -17.71 -5.27
C GLY A 160 3.37 -17.45 -5.87
N GLN A 161 2.44 -18.42 -5.79
CA GLN A 161 1.05 -18.20 -6.22
C GLN A 161 0.36 -17.16 -5.31
N ARG A 162 0.52 -17.27 -3.99
CA ARG A 162 -0.01 -16.27 -3.04
C ARG A 162 0.52 -14.88 -3.31
N GLN A 163 1.83 -14.76 -3.57
CA GLN A 163 2.44 -13.47 -3.89
C GLN A 163 1.86 -12.89 -5.19
N ARG A 164 1.71 -13.71 -6.24
CA ARG A 164 1.09 -13.28 -7.50
C ARG A 164 -0.38 -12.87 -7.34
N VAL A 165 -1.16 -13.54 -6.49
CA VAL A 165 -2.52 -13.10 -6.15
C VAL A 165 -2.51 -11.72 -5.49
N MET A 166 -1.52 -11.42 -4.62
CA MET A 166 -1.39 -10.07 -4.02
C MET A 166 -1.02 -9.01 -5.06
N VAL A 167 -0.24 -9.37 -6.10
CA VAL A 167 0.01 -8.48 -7.24
C VAL A 167 -1.27 -8.27 -8.04
N ALA A 168 -2.00 -9.35 -8.38
CA ALA A 168 -3.28 -9.27 -9.08
C ALA A 168 -4.31 -8.38 -8.35
N ARG A 169 -4.30 -8.41 -7.01
CA ARG A 169 -5.15 -7.54 -6.18
C ARG A 169 -4.81 -6.05 -6.35
N ALA A 170 -3.57 -5.72 -6.64
CA ALA A 170 -3.09 -4.34 -6.75
C ALA A 170 -3.28 -3.75 -8.17
N LEU A 171 -3.56 -4.59 -9.17
CA LEU A 171 -3.88 -4.20 -10.54
C LEU A 171 -5.33 -3.74 -10.69
#